data_31e72fa0a1f4db3dd6c6a90906b36423
#
_entry.id   31e72fa0a1f4db3dd6c6a90906b36423
#
_cell.length_a   1.000
_cell.length_b   1.000
_cell.length_c   1.000
_cell.angle_alpha   90.00
_cell.angle_beta   90.00
_cell.angle_gamma   90.00
#
_symmetry.space_group_name_H-M   'P 1'
#
loop_
_entity.id
_entity.type
_entity.pdbx_description
1 polymer ?
#
loop_
_entity_poly.entity_id
_entity_poly.type
_entity_poly.pdbx_seq_one_letter_code
_entity_poly.pdbx_strand_id
1 'polypeptide(L)'
;MCIRDSLQDKLPEDVILTNGAGNFSTWSNLLFKFGKNARLLAPTSGAMGFGLPAAISAKITNPNKTVICFAGDGDFQMNMAELGTALQYKTFPIILLLNNSSYGTIRMHQEKSFPDRVYGTDIENPDYNMIAKAYGIPSYKVSKTEEFQQYFDKAIKSKKGALIEIILDIQSISPYKTLNEIKKET
;
A
#
# COMPACT_ATOMS: atom_id res chain seq x y z
N MET A 1 5.25 -12.69 -13.49
CA MET A 1 5.06 -11.23 -13.69
C MET A 1 4.94 -10.60 -12.31
N CYS A 2 5.71 -9.56 -12.02
CA CYS A 2 5.65 -8.89 -10.72
C CYS A 2 4.43 -7.96 -10.67
N ILE A 3 3.77 -7.83 -9.51
CA ILE A 3 2.65 -6.88 -9.31
C ILE A 3 3.02 -5.47 -9.78
N ARG A 4 4.25 -5.02 -9.51
CA ARG A 4 4.78 -3.73 -9.98
C ARG A 4 4.73 -3.60 -11.51
N ASP A 5 5.12 -4.64 -12.26
CA ASP A 5 5.11 -4.59 -13.73
C ASP A 5 3.68 -4.47 -14.25
N SER A 6 2.74 -5.21 -13.64
CA SER A 6 1.31 -5.09 -13.96
C SER A 6 0.76 -3.68 -13.72
N LEU A 7 1.23 -3.00 -12.67
CA LEU A 7 0.87 -1.60 -12.40
C LEU A 7 1.44 -0.67 -13.46
N GLN A 8 2.74 -0.81 -13.77
CA GLN A 8 3.44 0.06 -14.72
C GLN A 8 2.79 0.08 -16.10
N ASP A 9 2.35 -1.09 -16.58
CA ASP A 9 1.78 -1.23 -17.92
C ASP A 9 0.33 -0.72 -18.04
N LYS A 10 -0.36 -0.55 -16.91
CA LYS A 10 -1.79 -0.22 -16.88
C LYS A 10 -2.12 1.18 -16.41
N LEU A 11 -1.18 1.84 -15.77
CA LEU A 11 -1.43 3.15 -15.21
C LEU A 11 -1.27 4.25 -16.26
N PRO A 12 -2.15 5.27 -16.23
CA PRO A 12 -2.02 6.41 -17.11
C PRO A 12 -0.75 7.22 -16.79
N GLU A 13 -0.22 7.92 -17.79
CA GLU A 13 1.01 8.73 -17.64
C GLU A 13 0.88 9.86 -16.60
N ASP A 14 -0.35 10.25 -16.25
CA ASP A 14 -0.64 11.33 -15.29
C ASP A 14 -1.15 10.82 -13.94
N VAL A 15 -0.88 9.55 -13.63
CA VAL A 15 -1.25 8.91 -12.35
C VAL A 15 -0.69 9.67 -11.16
N ILE A 16 -1.45 9.70 -10.07
CA ILE A 16 -0.97 10.18 -8.77
C ILE A 16 -0.82 8.96 -7.86
N LEU A 17 0.41 8.71 -7.43
CA LEU A 17 0.72 7.71 -6.41
C LEU A 17 0.88 8.41 -5.07
N THR A 18 0.39 7.77 -4.02
CA THR A 18 0.67 8.19 -2.64
C THR A 18 1.17 7.01 -1.84
N ASN A 19 2.02 7.25 -0.86
CA ASN A 19 2.43 6.22 0.08
C ASN A 19 2.62 6.77 1.49
N GLY A 20 2.43 5.90 2.47
CA GLY A 20 2.88 6.15 3.83
C GLY A 20 4.36 5.81 4.02
N ALA A 21 4.79 5.58 5.26
CA ALA A 21 6.17 5.26 5.60
C ALA A 21 6.33 3.79 5.96
N GLY A 22 7.27 3.14 5.31
CA GLY A 22 7.63 1.74 5.55
C GLY A 22 8.38 1.14 4.37
N ASN A 23 8.92 -0.06 4.54
CA ASN A 23 9.68 -0.76 3.49
C ASN A 23 8.84 -1.00 2.22
N PHE A 24 7.52 -1.11 2.35
CA PHE A 24 6.62 -1.27 1.21
C PHE A 24 6.72 -0.10 0.22
N SER A 25 7.03 1.12 0.68
CA SER A 25 7.16 2.29 -0.18
C SER A 25 8.40 2.23 -1.09
N THR A 26 9.39 1.43 -0.75
CA THR A 26 10.60 1.24 -1.57
C THR A 26 10.23 0.73 -2.97
N TRP A 27 9.22 -0.14 -3.06
CA TRP A 27 8.77 -0.71 -4.34
C TRP A 27 8.21 0.36 -5.28
N SER A 28 7.41 1.29 -4.78
CA SER A 28 6.88 2.40 -5.58
C SER A 28 7.93 3.48 -5.85
N ASN A 29 8.76 3.79 -4.86
CA ASN A 29 9.71 4.91 -4.96
C ASN A 29 10.91 4.61 -5.85
N LEU A 30 11.42 3.39 -5.82
CA LEU A 30 12.63 3.01 -6.58
C LEU A 30 12.33 2.30 -7.90
N LEU A 31 11.24 1.55 -7.96
CA LEU A 31 11.02 0.64 -9.07
C LEU A 31 9.91 1.10 -10.02
N PHE A 32 9.09 2.08 -9.63
CA PHE A 32 8.08 2.64 -10.52
C PHE A 32 8.68 3.71 -11.43
N LYS A 33 8.40 3.63 -12.72
CA LYS A 33 8.86 4.61 -13.72
C LYS A 33 7.79 5.68 -13.87
N PHE A 34 8.06 6.87 -13.32
CA PHE A 34 7.14 7.99 -13.40
C PHE A 34 7.18 8.64 -14.78
N GLY A 35 6.01 8.77 -15.42
CA GLY A 35 5.84 9.59 -16.61
C GLY A 35 5.97 11.09 -16.29
N LYS A 36 6.05 11.93 -17.32
CA LYS A 36 6.25 13.40 -17.19
C LYS A 36 5.18 14.08 -16.32
N ASN A 37 3.95 13.59 -16.35
CA ASN A 37 2.80 14.18 -15.66
C ASN A 37 2.39 13.40 -14.41
N ALA A 38 3.03 12.26 -14.12
CA ALA A 38 2.80 11.51 -12.89
C ALA A 38 3.30 12.28 -11.67
N ARG A 39 2.71 11.99 -10.51
CA ARG A 39 3.12 12.60 -9.23
C ARG A 39 3.22 11.52 -8.16
N LEU A 40 4.18 11.71 -7.27
CA LEU A 40 4.29 10.95 -6.03
C LEU A 40 4.10 11.89 -4.85
N LEU A 41 3.17 11.55 -3.96
CA LEU A 41 2.98 12.23 -2.67
C LEU A 41 3.45 11.27 -1.57
N ALA A 42 4.54 11.61 -0.94
CA ALA A 42 5.17 10.82 0.10
C ALA A 42 5.49 11.69 1.33
N PRO A 43 5.49 11.12 2.55
CA PRO A 43 5.79 11.88 3.76
C PRO A 43 7.27 12.24 3.82
N THR A 44 7.60 13.53 3.83
CA THR A 44 8.99 14.01 3.94
C THR A 44 9.61 13.72 5.30
N SER A 45 8.78 13.58 6.34
CA SER A 45 9.20 13.22 7.71
C SER A 45 9.21 11.72 7.98
N GLY A 46 8.86 10.88 6.99
CA GLY A 46 8.71 9.43 7.22
C GLY A 46 7.52 9.07 8.10
N ALA A 47 6.46 9.88 8.09
CA ALA A 47 5.28 9.65 8.92
C ALA A 47 4.42 8.51 8.35
N MET A 48 4.17 7.49 9.17
CA MET A 48 3.15 6.47 8.89
C MET A 48 1.75 7.11 8.93
N GLY A 49 0.81 6.50 8.19
CA GLY A 49 -0.58 6.99 8.08
C GLY A 49 -0.79 8.11 7.07
N PHE A 50 0.27 8.64 6.44
CA PHE A 50 0.17 9.75 5.48
C PHE A 50 -0.52 9.33 4.16
N GLY A 51 -0.30 8.11 3.70
CA GLY A 51 -0.67 7.68 2.35
C GLY A 51 -2.16 7.81 2.03
N LEU A 52 -3.03 7.35 2.91
CA LEU A 52 -4.48 7.38 2.71
C LEU A 52 -5.07 8.80 2.68
N PRO A 53 -4.86 9.68 3.68
CA PRO A 53 -5.36 11.06 3.62
C PRO A 53 -4.81 11.83 2.42
N ALA A 54 -3.55 11.62 2.04
CA ALA A 54 -2.96 12.23 0.85
C ALA A 54 -3.66 11.75 -0.44
N ALA A 55 -3.99 10.45 -0.53
CA ALA A 55 -4.72 9.90 -1.67
C ALA A 55 -6.14 10.48 -1.79
N ILE A 56 -6.84 10.58 -0.67
CA ILE A 56 -8.19 11.17 -0.63
C ILE A 56 -8.13 12.63 -1.07
N SER A 57 -7.21 13.44 -0.51
CA SER A 57 -7.01 14.83 -0.89
C SER A 57 -6.66 14.97 -2.38
N ALA A 58 -5.74 14.14 -2.87
CA ALA A 58 -5.37 14.14 -4.29
C ALA A 58 -6.56 13.81 -5.19
N LYS A 59 -7.43 12.88 -4.77
CA LYS A 59 -8.61 12.50 -5.54
C LYS A 59 -9.71 13.57 -5.50
N ILE A 60 -9.86 14.30 -4.38
CA ILE A 60 -10.76 15.45 -4.28
C ILE A 60 -10.32 16.56 -5.25
N THR A 61 -9.05 16.88 -5.25
CA THR A 61 -8.50 17.97 -6.10
C THR A 61 -8.31 17.58 -7.56
N ASN A 62 -8.23 16.28 -7.87
CA ASN A 62 -8.08 15.75 -9.21
C ASN A 62 -9.07 14.61 -9.49
N PRO A 63 -10.40 14.92 -9.57
CA PRO A 63 -11.45 13.90 -9.61
C PRO A 63 -11.36 12.96 -10.82
N ASN A 64 -10.78 13.44 -11.92
CA ASN A 64 -10.66 12.66 -13.17
C ASN A 64 -9.38 11.83 -13.26
N LYS A 65 -8.39 12.06 -12.37
CA LYS A 65 -7.15 11.30 -12.38
C LYS A 65 -7.27 9.98 -11.64
N THR A 66 -6.48 9.02 -12.06
CA THR A 66 -6.25 7.80 -11.29
C THR A 66 -5.36 8.13 -10.11
N VAL A 67 -5.83 7.83 -8.90
CA VAL A 67 -5.08 8.01 -7.66
C VAL A 67 -4.93 6.65 -6.99
N ILE A 68 -3.70 6.28 -6.67
CA ILE A 68 -3.37 5.01 -6.03
C ILE A 68 -2.63 5.26 -4.72
N CYS A 69 -3.13 4.68 -3.65
CA CYS A 69 -2.50 4.69 -2.33
C CYS A 69 -1.77 3.37 -2.11
N PHE A 70 -0.47 3.44 -1.85
CA PHE A 70 0.29 2.32 -1.28
C PHE A 70 0.32 2.48 0.23
N ALA A 71 -0.17 1.49 0.96
CA ALA A 71 -0.19 1.49 2.42
C ALA A 71 0.22 0.12 2.95
N GLY A 72 1.07 0.09 3.96
CA GLY A 72 1.27 -1.12 4.76
C GLY A 72 0.09 -1.31 5.73
N ASP A 73 -0.09 -2.51 6.25
CA ASP A 73 -1.17 -2.81 7.19
C ASP A 73 -1.12 -1.94 8.45
N GLY A 74 0.02 -1.85 9.12
CA GLY A 74 0.19 -0.97 10.29
C GLY A 74 0.12 0.52 9.94
N ASP A 75 0.60 0.92 8.76
CA ASP A 75 0.52 2.28 8.24
C ASP A 75 -0.94 2.69 7.98
N PHE A 76 -1.72 1.82 7.36
CA PHE A 76 -3.12 2.05 7.04
C PHE A 76 -3.99 2.20 8.28
N GLN A 77 -3.75 1.38 9.32
CA GLN A 77 -4.52 1.44 10.57
C GLN A 77 -4.42 2.80 11.28
N MET A 78 -3.33 3.53 11.11
CA MET A 78 -3.13 4.81 11.79
C MET A 78 -4.14 5.89 11.38
N ASN A 79 -4.58 5.87 10.11
CA ASN A 79 -5.53 6.85 9.58
C ASN A 79 -6.68 6.22 8.79
N MET A 80 -6.99 4.95 9.05
CA MET A 80 -8.08 4.22 8.40
C MET A 80 -9.45 4.91 8.55
N ALA A 81 -9.64 5.69 9.60
CA ALA A 81 -10.85 6.50 9.83
C ALA A 81 -11.12 7.49 8.69
N GLU A 82 -10.11 7.87 7.90
CA GLU A 82 -10.25 8.76 6.74
C GLU A 82 -11.03 8.13 5.57
N LEU A 83 -11.34 6.84 5.64
CA LEU A 83 -12.36 6.25 4.76
C LEU A 83 -13.73 6.95 4.93
N GLY A 84 -14.00 7.49 6.13
CA GLY A 84 -15.16 8.33 6.39
C GLY A 84 -15.13 9.64 5.58
N THR A 85 -13.96 10.28 5.47
CA THR A 85 -13.75 11.46 4.63
C THR A 85 -13.97 11.10 3.15
N ALA A 86 -13.43 9.98 2.68
CA ALA A 86 -13.66 9.52 1.31
C ALA A 86 -15.15 9.29 1.02
N LEU A 87 -15.89 8.71 1.97
CA LEU A 87 -17.33 8.50 1.87
C LEU A 87 -18.10 9.83 1.84
N GLN A 88 -17.77 10.75 2.73
CA GLN A 88 -18.40 12.08 2.84
C GLN A 88 -18.31 12.86 1.52
N TYR A 89 -17.13 12.84 0.90
CA TYR A 89 -16.87 13.54 -0.36
C TYR A 89 -17.15 12.70 -1.60
N LYS A 90 -17.62 11.45 -1.43
CA LYS A 90 -17.88 10.49 -2.53
C LYS A 90 -16.67 10.32 -3.46
N THR A 91 -15.50 10.31 -2.87
CA THR A 91 -14.20 10.34 -3.56
C THR A 91 -13.32 9.22 -3.05
N PHE A 92 -13.10 8.21 -3.87
CA PHE A 92 -12.38 7.00 -3.46
C PHE A 92 -11.15 6.77 -4.34
N PRO A 93 -9.93 6.75 -3.76
CA PRO A 93 -8.75 6.27 -4.46
C PRO A 93 -8.78 4.74 -4.59
N ILE A 94 -7.85 4.18 -5.38
CA ILE A 94 -7.52 2.76 -5.32
C ILE A 94 -6.48 2.57 -4.21
N ILE A 95 -6.78 1.72 -3.24
CA ILE A 95 -5.90 1.45 -2.10
C ILE A 95 -5.27 0.07 -2.31
N LEU A 96 -3.96 0.03 -2.43
CA LEU A 96 -3.15 -1.20 -2.42
C LEU A 96 -2.63 -1.38 -1.00
N LEU A 97 -3.27 -2.25 -0.25
CA LEU A 97 -2.94 -2.54 1.13
C LEU A 97 -2.00 -3.74 1.20
N LEU A 98 -0.73 -3.47 1.51
CA LEU A 98 0.33 -4.47 1.59
C LEU A 98 0.39 -5.02 3.01
N ASN A 99 -0.14 -6.22 3.18
CA ASN A 99 -0.34 -6.86 4.48
C ASN A 99 0.67 -7.99 4.69
N ASN A 100 1.61 -7.77 5.60
CA ASN A 100 2.55 -8.79 6.07
C ASN A 100 2.41 -9.08 7.58
N SER A 101 1.33 -8.59 8.20
CA SER A 101 1.02 -8.74 9.62
C SER A 101 2.16 -8.28 10.55
N SER A 102 2.91 -7.25 10.13
CA SER A 102 4.04 -6.78 10.93
C SER A 102 4.40 -5.31 10.65
N TYR A 103 4.92 -4.63 11.65
CA TYR A 103 5.69 -3.40 11.46
C TYR A 103 7.04 -3.73 10.81
N GLY A 104 7.00 -4.07 9.51
CA GLY A 104 8.09 -4.69 8.78
C GLY A 104 9.42 -3.95 8.86
N THR A 105 9.42 -2.61 8.77
CA THR A 105 10.65 -1.82 8.87
C THR A 105 11.29 -1.97 10.24
N ILE A 106 10.50 -1.91 11.31
CA ILE A 106 10.98 -2.07 12.69
C ILE A 106 11.49 -3.50 12.88
N ARG A 107 10.74 -4.50 12.41
CA ARG A 107 11.15 -5.90 12.44
C ARG A 107 12.48 -6.12 11.75
N MET A 108 12.67 -5.54 10.58
CA MET A 108 13.94 -5.63 9.83
C MET A 108 15.10 -5.07 10.64
N HIS A 109 14.94 -3.92 11.30
CA HIS A 109 16.00 -3.33 12.12
C HIS A 109 16.28 -4.14 13.39
N GLN A 110 15.26 -4.73 14.02
CA GLN A 110 15.45 -5.63 15.14
C GLN A 110 16.29 -6.85 14.74
N GLU A 111 15.91 -7.51 13.66
CA GLU A 111 16.61 -8.71 13.18
C GLU A 111 18.02 -8.40 12.67
N LYS A 112 18.25 -7.21 12.13
CA LYS A 112 19.57 -6.74 11.73
C LYS A 112 20.49 -6.45 12.90
N SER A 113 19.99 -5.88 14.00
CA SER A 113 20.82 -5.47 15.13
C SER A 113 20.83 -6.48 16.28
N PHE A 114 19.77 -7.25 16.40
CA PHE A 114 19.53 -8.19 17.49
C PHE A 114 18.77 -9.43 16.95
N PRO A 115 19.44 -10.30 16.18
CA PRO A 115 18.80 -11.47 15.58
C PRO A 115 18.05 -12.32 16.61
N ASP A 116 16.89 -12.85 16.23
CA ASP A 116 16.00 -13.68 17.07
C ASP A 116 15.46 -13.02 18.36
N ARG A 117 15.60 -11.69 18.48
CA ARG A 117 15.09 -10.93 19.63
C ARG A 117 13.95 -10.01 19.24
N VAL A 118 12.96 -10.58 18.56
CA VAL A 118 11.79 -9.85 18.09
C VAL A 118 10.85 -9.49 19.23
N TYR A 119 10.39 -8.24 19.25
CA TYR A 119 9.42 -7.78 20.24
C TYR A 119 8.54 -6.66 19.68
N GLY A 120 7.21 -6.79 19.87
CA GLY A 120 6.24 -5.71 19.60
C GLY A 120 6.08 -5.33 18.12
N THR A 121 6.45 -6.20 17.18
CA THR A 121 6.35 -5.91 15.74
C THR A 121 5.27 -6.71 15.02
N ASP A 122 4.74 -7.75 15.63
CA ASP A 122 3.64 -8.51 15.05
C ASP A 122 2.32 -7.74 15.19
N ILE A 123 1.49 -7.78 14.15
CA ILE A 123 0.20 -7.11 14.09
C ILE A 123 -0.89 -8.14 13.89
N GLU A 124 -1.91 -8.12 14.76
CA GLU A 124 -3.17 -8.79 14.52
C GLU A 124 -4.09 -7.83 13.77
N ASN A 125 -4.28 -8.10 12.48
CA ASN A 125 -5.02 -7.22 11.60
C ASN A 125 -6.53 -7.50 11.63
N PRO A 126 -7.38 -6.46 11.51
CA PRO A 126 -8.81 -6.64 11.30
C PRO A 126 -9.10 -7.20 9.89
N ASP A 127 -10.33 -7.61 9.65
CA ASP A 127 -10.79 -7.90 8.29
C ASP A 127 -10.98 -6.60 7.50
N TYR A 128 -9.98 -6.24 6.72
CA TYR A 128 -9.99 -5.02 5.91
C TYR A 128 -11.06 -5.04 4.81
N ASN A 129 -11.45 -6.23 4.34
CA ASN A 129 -12.52 -6.35 3.35
C ASN A 129 -13.89 -6.04 3.97
N MET A 130 -14.13 -6.47 5.20
CA MET A 130 -15.33 -6.08 5.95
C MET A 130 -15.37 -4.58 6.20
N ILE A 131 -14.24 -3.98 6.58
CA ILE A 131 -14.13 -2.54 6.80
C ILE A 131 -14.44 -1.77 5.50
N ALA A 132 -13.78 -2.11 4.39
CA ALA A 132 -14.04 -1.47 3.11
C ALA A 132 -15.51 -1.59 2.68
N LYS A 133 -16.13 -2.76 2.88
CA LYS A 133 -17.53 -3.01 2.62
C LYS A 133 -18.44 -2.12 3.47
N ALA A 134 -18.12 -1.89 4.75
CA ALA A 134 -18.89 -1.01 5.63
C ALA A 134 -18.91 0.44 5.12
N TYR A 135 -17.84 0.89 4.44
CA TYR A 135 -17.78 2.18 3.76
C TYR A 135 -18.29 2.16 2.31
N GLY A 136 -18.85 1.03 1.86
CA GLY A 136 -19.37 0.87 0.49
C GLY A 136 -18.30 0.86 -0.61
N ILE A 137 -17.06 0.54 -0.25
CA ILE A 137 -15.90 0.46 -1.15
C ILE A 137 -15.75 -0.98 -1.65
N PRO A 138 -15.67 -1.23 -2.97
CA PRO A 138 -15.31 -2.54 -3.49
C PRO A 138 -13.98 -3.02 -2.90
N SER A 139 -13.92 -4.29 -2.49
CA SER A 139 -12.70 -4.83 -1.88
C SER A 139 -12.38 -6.22 -2.40
N TYR A 140 -11.10 -6.52 -2.46
CA TYR A 140 -10.55 -7.77 -2.96
C TYR A 140 -9.36 -8.19 -2.11
N LYS A 141 -9.17 -9.50 -1.96
CA LYS A 141 -8.01 -10.10 -1.29
C LYS A 141 -7.19 -10.86 -2.32
N VAL A 142 -5.91 -10.58 -2.37
CA VAL A 142 -4.92 -11.18 -3.26
C VAL A 142 -3.95 -11.99 -2.41
N SER A 143 -3.99 -13.30 -2.55
CA SER A 143 -3.08 -14.23 -1.88
C SER A 143 -2.05 -14.83 -2.85
N LYS A 144 -2.30 -14.72 -4.16
CA LYS A 144 -1.42 -15.20 -5.23
C LYS A 144 -1.23 -14.09 -6.26
N THR A 145 -0.02 -13.95 -6.77
CA THR A 145 0.33 -12.88 -7.74
C THR A 145 -0.59 -12.86 -8.96
N GLU A 146 -1.03 -14.04 -9.43
CA GLU A 146 -1.87 -14.19 -10.62
C GLU A 146 -3.26 -13.56 -10.45
N GLU A 147 -3.74 -13.46 -9.21
CA GLU A 147 -5.04 -12.89 -8.89
C GLU A 147 -5.07 -11.37 -9.00
N PHE A 148 -3.91 -10.72 -8.85
CA PHE A 148 -3.80 -9.26 -8.77
C PHE A 148 -4.38 -8.58 -10.00
N GLN A 149 -4.02 -9.06 -11.18
CA GLN A 149 -4.38 -8.43 -12.45
C GLN A 149 -5.88 -8.25 -12.61
N GLN A 150 -6.66 -9.30 -12.35
CA GLN A 150 -8.12 -9.26 -12.51
C GLN A 150 -8.80 -8.29 -11.55
N TYR A 151 -8.31 -8.19 -10.30
CA TYR A 151 -8.87 -7.28 -9.31
C TYR A 151 -8.46 -5.84 -9.56
N PHE A 152 -7.23 -5.63 -10.02
CA PHE A 152 -6.78 -4.31 -10.41
C PHE A 152 -7.54 -3.76 -11.61
N ASP A 153 -7.83 -4.59 -12.61
CA ASP A 153 -8.66 -4.21 -13.76
C ASP A 153 -10.10 -3.82 -13.34
N LYS A 154 -10.66 -4.51 -12.35
CA LYS A 154 -11.96 -4.13 -11.75
C LYS A 154 -11.86 -2.80 -11.00
N ALA A 155 -10.78 -2.59 -10.24
CA ALA A 155 -10.56 -1.36 -9.47
C ALA A 155 -10.42 -0.14 -10.38
N ILE A 156 -9.65 -0.24 -11.47
CA ILE A 156 -9.48 0.85 -12.46
C ILE A 156 -10.81 1.24 -13.11
N LYS A 157 -11.67 0.27 -13.37
CA LYS A 157 -13.01 0.50 -13.97
C LYS A 157 -14.05 1.00 -12.96
N SER A 158 -13.77 0.88 -11.68
CA SER A 158 -14.70 1.24 -10.61
C SER A 158 -14.72 2.76 -10.39
N LYS A 159 -15.92 3.36 -10.41
CA LYS A 159 -16.11 4.77 -10.01
C LYS A 159 -15.98 4.99 -8.49
N LYS A 160 -15.98 3.90 -7.72
CA LYS A 160 -15.88 3.89 -6.26
C LYS A 160 -14.49 3.51 -5.76
N GLY A 161 -13.45 3.62 -6.61
CA GLY A 161 -12.14 3.09 -6.24
C GLY A 161 -12.20 1.61 -5.87
N ALA A 162 -11.26 1.16 -5.07
CA ALA A 162 -11.28 -0.16 -4.46
C ALA A 162 -10.22 -0.24 -3.34
N LEU A 163 -10.40 -1.18 -2.42
CA LEU A 163 -9.33 -1.66 -1.55
C LEU A 163 -8.88 -3.03 -2.04
N ILE A 164 -7.60 -3.19 -2.35
CA ILE A 164 -6.98 -4.47 -2.73
C ILE A 164 -5.98 -4.83 -1.64
N GLU A 165 -6.36 -5.76 -0.78
CA GLU A 165 -5.47 -6.32 0.23
C GLU A 165 -4.55 -7.35 -0.43
N ILE A 166 -3.25 -7.13 -0.36
CA ILE A 166 -2.21 -7.99 -0.92
C ILE A 166 -1.47 -8.65 0.24
N ILE A 167 -1.65 -9.96 0.38
CA ILE A 167 -0.99 -10.73 1.43
C ILE A 167 0.48 -10.96 1.02
N LEU A 168 1.37 -10.56 1.89
CA LEU A 168 2.81 -10.68 1.68
C LEU A 168 3.44 -11.61 2.72
N ASP A 169 4.42 -12.37 2.28
CA ASP A 169 5.34 -13.05 3.20
C ASP A 169 6.25 -12.02 3.87
N ILE A 170 6.45 -12.13 5.18
CA ILE A 170 7.38 -11.28 5.94
C ILE A 170 8.81 -11.35 5.40
N GLN A 171 9.18 -12.44 4.72
CA GLN A 171 10.48 -12.56 4.06
C GLN A 171 10.66 -11.55 2.92
N SER A 172 9.56 -11.07 2.31
CA SER A 172 9.57 -10.04 1.27
C SER A 172 9.73 -8.63 1.86
N ILE A 173 10.64 -8.47 2.82
CA ILE A 173 10.82 -7.25 3.62
C ILE A 173 11.49 -6.12 2.83
N SER A 174 12.24 -6.45 1.81
CA SER A 174 12.90 -5.48 0.93
C SER A 174 13.01 -6.03 -0.50
N PRO A 175 13.18 -5.16 -1.51
CA PRO A 175 13.37 -5.61 -2.90
C PRO A 175 14.73 -6.28 -3.14
N TYR A 176 15.66 -6.20 -2.20
CA TYR A 176 17.04 -6.66 -2.39
C TYR A 176 17.38 -7.90 -1.58
N LYS A 177 16.79 -8.07 -0.39
CA LYS A 177 17.12 -9.11 0.55
C LYS A 177 15.90 -9.59 1.30
N THR A 178 15.83 -10.88 1.55
CA THR A 178 14.87 -11.46 2.48
C THR A 178 15.23 -11.12 3.93
N LEU A 179 14.27 -11.23 4.83
CA LEU A 179 14.49 -11.02 6.25
C LEU A 179 15.58 -11.98 6.80
N ASN A 180 15.57 -13.24 6.35
CA ASN A 180 16.56 -14.25 6.73
C ASN A 180 17.98 -13.93 6.24
N GLU A 181 18.12 -13.30 5.07
CA GLU A 181 19.43 -12.86 4.57
C GLU A 181 19.94 -11.68 5.39
N ILE A 182 19.09 -10.71 5.72
CA ILE A 182 19.45 -9.55 6.54
C ILE A 182 19.94 -10.01 7.92
N LYS A 183 19.26 -10.97 8.53
CA LYS A 183 19.61 -11.56 9.82
C LYS A 183 20.98 -12.23 9.84
N LYS A 184 21.42 -12.84 8.74
CA LYS A 184 22.71 -13.54 8.64
C LYS A 184 23.91 -12.60 8.45
N GLU A 185 23.68 -11.32 8.18
CA GLU A 185 24.75 -10.33 7.97
C GLU A 185 25.26 -9.70 9.28
N THR A 186 24.68 -10.09 10.40
CA THR A 186 25.10 -9.68 11.75
C THR A 186 26.06 -10.70 12.34
#